data_fcbf9860f4a1d523123e80bf0e98b1a4
#
_entry.id   fcbf9860f4a1d523123e80bf0e98b1a4
#
_cell.length_a   1.000
_cell.length_b   1.000
_cell.length_c   1.000
_cell.angle_alpha   90.00
_cell.angle_beta   90.00
_cell.angle_gamma   90.00
#
_symmetry.space_group_name_H-M   'P 1'
#
loop_
_entity.id
_entity.type
_entity.pdbx_description
1 polymer ?
#
loop_
_entity_poly.entity_id
_entity_poly.type
_entity_poly.pdbx_seq_one_letter_code
_entity_poly.pdbx_strand_id
1 'polypeptide(L)'
;MNKKDIRDSVLFLRNSLDKKEASYISRGICNDVTELEIYENAKDICLYMSINNEVDLSYLMEQSYKDGKNVWLPRVIEKQMDFYRYEKDTKLIEGAYGIKEPDSKDVLVPDDNTLIIMPGAVFSEDRKRIGYGGGYYDKYLAKHPKCHTVAVCYELQIFPDIPSEEYDIKPEIIVTEERIIN
;
A
#
# COMPACT_ATOMS: atom_id res chain seq x y z
N MET A 1 15.67 15.93 12.05
CA MET A 1 15.16 16.03 10.67
C MET A 1 13.63 16.05 10.72
N ASN A 2 12.94 16.89 9.97
CA ASN A 2 11.46 16.89 9.92
C ASN A 2 10.96 15.80 8.93
N LYS A 3 9.63 15.48 8.99
CA LYS A 3 9.00 14.47 8.12
C LYS A 3 9.31 14.69 6.62
N LYS A 4 9.39 15.95 6.18
CA LYS A 4 9.63 16.29 4.77
C LYS A 4 11.05 15.96 4.35
N ASP A 5 12.05 16.34 5.15
CA ASP A 5 13.48 16.10 4.82
C ASP A 5 13.78 14.61 4.75
N ILE A 6 13.24 13.83 5.70
CA ILE A 6 13.39 12.36 5.73
C ILE A 6 12.77 11.77 4.47
N ARG A 7 11.53 12.14 4.18
CA ARG A 7 10.81 11.66 2.98
C ARG A 7 11.56 11.95 1.69
N ASP A 8 12.00 13.20 1.51
CA ASP A 8 12.66 13.63 0.27
C ASP A 8 13.98 12.86 0.05
N SER A 9 14.75 12.62 1.11
CA SER A 9 15.98 11.83 1.06
C SER A 9 15.72 10.37 0.68
N VAL A 10 14.71 9.73 1.26
CA VAL A 10 14.38 8.33 1.00
C VAL A 10 13.78 8.16 -0.39
N LEU A 11 12.93 9.08 -0.82
CA LEU A 11 12.37 9.05 -2.18
C LEU A 11 13.46 9.21 -3.24
N PHE A 12 14.49 10.02 -2.99
CA PHE A 12 15.64 10.11 -3.88
C PHE A 12 16.36 8.77 -4.02
N LEU A 13 16.63 8.08 -2.92
CA LEU A 13 17.26 6.75 -2.93
C LEU A 13 16.38 5.71 -3.63
N ARG A 14 15.09 5.65 -3.29
CA ARG A 14 14.14 4.72 -3.91
C ARG A 14 14.04 4.93 -5.43
N ASN A 15 13.99 6.18 -5.88
CA ASN A 15 13.89 6.50 -7.30
C ASN A 15 15.18 6.19 -8.08
N SER A 16 16.31 6.03 -7.39
CA SER A 16 17.59 5.63 -8.00
C SER A 16 17.77 4.11 -8.14
N LEU A 17 16.87 3.30 -7.59
CA LEU A 17 16.90 1.85 -7.79
C LEU A 17 16.78 1.49 -9.26
N ASP A 18 17.56 0.51 -9.72
CA ASP A 18 17.41 -0.05 -11.05
C ASP A 18 16.03 -0.70 -11.22
N LYS A 19 15.38 -0.45 -12.35
CA LYS A 19 14.00 -0.93 -12.58
C LYS A 19 13.87 -2.45 -12.59
N LYS A 20 14.88 -3.16 -13.08
CA LYS A 20 14.86 -4.64 -13.10
C LYS A 20 15.04 -5.20 -11.69
N GLU A 21 15.94 -4.61 -10.93
CA GLU A 21 16.17 -4.95 -9.53
C GLU A 21 14.91 -4.66 -8.70
N ALA A 22 14.34 -3.47 -8.83
CA ALA A 22 13.09 -3.10 -8.16
C ALA A 22 11.94 -4.06 -8.49
N SER A 23 11.80 -4.47 -9.74
CA SER A 23 10.78 -5.44 -10.17
C SER A 23 11.01 -6.82 -9.56
N TYR A 24 12.25 -7.28 -9.52
CA TYR A 24 12.60 -8.57 -8.90
C TYR A 24 12.31 -8.56 -7.39
N ILE A 25 12.75 -7.52 -6.70
CA ILE A 25 12.50 -7.33 -5.26
C ILE A 25 11.00 -7.24 -4.97
N SER A 26 10.26 -6.43 -5.75
CA SER A 26 8.81 -6.29 -5.61
C SER A 26 8.08 -7.63 -5.68
N ARG A 27 8.48 -8.48 -6.60
CA ARG A 27 7.90 -9.82 -6.73
C ARG A 27 8.14 -10.69 -5.50
N GLY A 28 9.36 -10.64 -4.93
CA GLY A 28 9.69 -11.32 -3.67
C GLY A 28 8.81 -10.86 -2.52
N ILE A 29 8.75 -9.54 -2.31
CA ILE A 29 7.90 -8.92 -1.28
C ILE A 29 6.43 -9.33 -1.44
N CYS A 30 5.90 -9.29 -2.67
CA CYS A 30 4.52 -9.70 -2.94
C CYS A 30 4.30 -11.19 -2.64
N ASN A 31 5.27 -12.04 -2.95
CA ASN A 31 5.20 -13.46 -2.58
C ASN A 31 5.13 -13.65 -1.06
N ASP A 32 5.98 -12.95 -0.31
CA ASP A 32 5.97 -13.03 1.16
C ASP A 32 4.65 -12.53 1.75
N VAL A 33 4.01 -11.53 1.14
CA VAL A 33 2.64 -11.12 1.53
C VAL A 33 1.65 -12.25 1.34
N THR A 34 1.75 -13.04 0.25
CA THR A 34 0.81 -14.16 0.01
C THR A 34 0.94 -15.30 1.01
N GLU A 35 2.08 -15.42 1.69
CA GLU A 35 2.33 -16.42 2.75
C GLU A 35 1.81 -15.98 4.14
N LEU A 36 1.31 -14.74 4.28
CA LEU A 36 0.78 -14.26 5.55
C LEU A 36 -0.62 -14.81 5.81
N GLU A 37 -0.88 -15.26 7.04
CA GLU A 37 -2.21 -15.70 7.49
C GLU A 37 -3.29 -14.63 7.25
N ILE A 38 -2.94 -13.37 7.46
CA ILE A 38 -3.82 -12.22 7.23
C ILE A 38 -4.23 -12.08 5.74
N TYR A 39 -3.35 -12.44 4.80
CA TYR A 39 -3.69 -12.50 3.38
C TYR A 39 -4.53 -13.74 3.08
N GLU A 40 -4.16 -14.90 3.61
CA GLU A 40 -4.89 -16.15 3.38
C GLU A 40 -6.36 -16.01 3.77
N ASN A 41 -6.63 -15.42 4.93
CA ASN A 41 -7.98 -15.25 5.48
C ASN A 41 -8.80 -14.12 4.81
N ALA A 42 -8.14 -13.17 4.16
CA ALA A 42 -8.82 -12.05 3.52
C ALA A 42 -9.60 -12.47 2.27
N LYS A 43 -10.78 -11.87 2.07
CA LYS A 43 -11.59 -12.00 0.85
C LYS A 43 -11.40 -10.82 -0.09
N ASP A 44 -11.24 -9.64 0.49
CA ASP A 44 -11.13 -8.38 -0.21
C ASP A 44 -9.71 -7.82 -0.02
N ILE A 45 -9.00 -7.64 -1.14
CA ILE A 45 -7.62 -7.14 -1.15
C ILE A 45 -7.61 -5.75 -1.78
N CYS A 46 -7.32 -4.75 -0.96
CA CYS A 46 -7.15 -3.37 -1.38
C CYS A 46 -5.68 -3.12 -1.72
N LEU A 47 -5.41 -2.81 -2.97
CA LEU A 47 -4.07 -2.53 -3.48
C LEU A 47 -3.95 -1.04 -3.81
N TYR A 48 -2.73 -0.58 -4.05
CA TYR A 48 -2.47 0.73 -4.64
C TYR A 48 -1.88 0.59 -6.05
N MET A 49 -2.00 1.62 -6.86
CA MET A 49 -1.30 1.72 -8.15
C MET A 49 0.09 2.30 -7.90
N SER A 50 1.12 1.50 -8.13
CA SER A 50 2.51 1.87 -7.84
C SER A 50 2.97 3.04 -8.70
N ILE A 51 3.57 4.03 -8.09
CA ILE A 51 4.17 5.20 -8.73
C ILE A 51 5.60 5.42 -8.20
N ASN A 52 6.42 6.14 -8.95
CA ASN A 52 7.74 6.59 -8.49
C ASN A 52 8.58 5.47 -7.84
N ASN A 53 8.69 4.35 -8.50
CA ASN A 53 9.48 3.20 -8.04
C ASN A 53 9.00 2.62 -6.68
N GLU A 54 7.73 2.71 -6.35
CA GLU A 54 7.13 1.94 -5.25
C GLU A 54 7.22 0.44 -5.54
N VAL A 55 7.06 -0.38 -4.50
CA VAL A 55 6.90 -1.82 -4.68
C VAL A 55 5.75 -2.07 -5.66
N ASP A 56 6.04 -2.77 -6.74
CA ASP A 56 5.06 -3.09 -7.78
C ASP A 56 4.15 -4.24 -7.33
N LEU A 57 2.86 -3.94 -7.20
CA LEU A 57 1.86 -4.89 -6.73
C LEU A 57 1.22 -5.74 -7.83
N SER A 58 1.69 -5.66 -9.07
CA SER A 58 1.12 -6.42 -10.20
C SER A 58 1.10 -7.92 -9.95
N TYR A 59 2.16 -8.46 -9.36
CA TYR A 59 2.22 -9.89 -9.00
C TYR A 59 1.19 -10.25 -7.92
N LEU A 60 1.05 -9.42 -6.87
CA LEU A 60 0.08 -9.64 -5.80
C LEU A 60 -1.35 -9.54 -6.33
N MET A 61 -1.60 -8.62 -7.25
CA MET A 61 -2.90 -8.50 -7.94
C MET A 61 -3.25 -9.76 -8.72
N GLU A 62 -2.32 -10.26 -9.54
CA GLU A 62 -2.52 -11.49 -10.31
C GLU A 62 -2.74 -12.70 -9.40
N GLN A 63 -1.97 -12.80 -8.31
CA GLN A 63 -2.10 -13.89 -7.36
C GLN A 63 -3.44 -13.82 -6.64
N SER A 64 -3.88 -12.63 -6.22
CA SER A 64 -5.20 -12.43 -5.60
C SER A 64 -6.34 -12.93 -6.49
N TYR A 65 -6.29 -12.70 -7.80
CA TYR A 65 -7.28 -13.26 -8.72
C TYR A 65 -7.22 -14.79 -8.81
N LYS A 66 -6.01 -15.38 -8.82
CA LYS A 66 -5.85 -16.84 -8.85
C LYS A 66 -6.41 -17.48 -7.57
N ASP A 67 -6.26 -16.81 -6.45
CA ASP A 67 -6.74 -17.26 -5.14
C ASP A 67 -8.24 -16.98 -4.93
N GLY A 68 -8.93 -16.45 -5.95
CA GLY A 68 -10.37 -16.18 -5.91
C GLY A 68 -10.75 -14.99 -5.04
N LYS A 69 -9.82 -14.10 -4.74
CA LYS A 69 -10.05 -12.90 -3.93
C LYS A 69 -10.55 -11.74 -4.78
N ASN A 70 -11.28 -10.84 -4.17
CA ASN A 70 -11.72 -9.61 -4.78
C ASN A 70 -10.62 -8.57 -4.71
N VAL A 71 -10.35 -7.87 -5.82
CA VAL A 71 -9.35 -6.81 -5.88
C VAL A 71 -10.03 -5.44 -5.95
N TRP A 72 -9.50 -4.51 -5.17
CA TRP A 72 -10.00 -3.15 -5.03
C TRP A 72 -8.85 -2.16 -5.18
N LEU A 73 -9.09 -1.06 -5.89
CA LEU A 73 -8.13 0.02 -6.07
C LEU A 73 -8.70 1.34 -5.53
N PRO A 74 -7.84 2.24 -5.01
CA PRO A 74 -8.29 3.50 -4.47
C PRO A 74 -8.71 4.45 -5.59
N ARG A 75 -9.72 5.26 -5.29
CA ARG A 75 -10.13 6.41 -6.10
C ARG A 75 -10.44 7.57 -5.19
N VAL A 76 -10.02 8.77 -5.58
CA VAL A 76 -10.24 10.00 -4.83
C VAL A 76 -11.29 10.86 -5.53
N ILE A 77 -12.42 11.06 -4.86
CA ILE A 77 -13.50 11.94 -5.31
C ILE A 77 -13.70 13.01 -4.24
N GLU A 78 -13.68 14.29 -4.61
CA GLU A 78 -13.89 15.42 -3.68
C GLU A 78 -13.00 15.35 -2.41
N LYS A 79 -11.73 14.96 -2.59
CA LYS A 79 -10.74 14.78 -1.50
C LYS A 79 -11.06 13.64 -0.52
N GLN A 80 -11.99 12.76 -0.85
CA GLN A 80 -12.28 11.55 -0.11
C GLN A 80 -11.82 10.34 -0.91
N MET A 81 -11.08 9.43 -0.26
CA MET A 81 -10.63 8.18 -0.85
C MET A 81 -11.56 7.06 -0.42
N ASP A 82 -12.00 6.28 -1.41
CA ASP A 82 -12.67 5.00 -1.21
C ASP A 82 -12.06 3.95 -2.14
N PHE A 83 -12.29 2.67 -1.87
CA PHE A 83 -11.83 1.58 -2.71
C PHE A 83 -12.96 1.09 -3.61
N TYR A 84 -12.63 0.93 -4.91
CA TYR A 84 -13.57 0.52 -5.95
C TYR A 84 -13.14 -0.80 -6.56
N ARG A 85 -14.12 -1.62 -6.94
CA ARG A 85 -13.90 -2.90 -7.57
C ARG A 85 -13.02 -2.76 -8.80
N TYR A 86 -12.00 -3.59 -8.89
CA TYR A 86 -11.13 -3.67 -10.05
C TYR A 86 -11.07 -5.09 -10.59
N GLU A 87 -11.36 -5.24 -11.86
CA GLU A 87 -11.27 -6.49 -12.63
C GLU A 87 -10.42 -6.24 -13.88
N LYS A 88 -9.99 -7.30 -14.55
CA LYS A 88 -9.07 -7.21 -15.71
C LYS A 88 -9.60 -6.34 -16.86
N ASP A 89 -10.92 -6.26 -17.00
CA ASP A 89 -11.62 -5.45 -18.01
C ASP A 89 -12.08 -4.08 -17.49
N THR A 90 -11.86 -3.78 -16.22
CA THR A 90 -12.20 -2.48 -15.64
C THR A 90 -11.36 -1.40 -16.30
N LYS A 91 -12.04 -0.40 -16.88
CA LYS A 91 -11.39 0.77 -17.45
C LYS A 91 -10.68 1.56 -16.35
N LEU A 92 -9.46 1.97 -16.63
CA LEU A 92 -8.71 2.90 -15.78
C LEU A 92 -8.80 4.32 -16.37
N ILE A 93 -9.10 5.28 -15.51
CA ILE A 93 -9.11 6.70 -15.82
C ILE A 93 -7.97 7.40 -15.10
N GLU A 94 -7.60 8.58 -15.55
CA GLU A 94 -6.61 9.40 -14.85
C GLU A 94 -7.31 10.11 -13.68
N GLY A 95 -6.82 9.83 -12.49
CA GLY A 95 -7.34 10.36 -11.23
C GLY A 95 -6.45 11.42 -10.61
N ALA A 96 -6.61 11.61 -9.30
CA ALA A 96 -5.81 12.55 -8.54
C ALA A 96 -4.29 12.23 -8.66
N TYR A 97 -3.49 13.28 -8.76
CA TYR A 97 -2.02 13.19 -8.87
C TYR A 97 -1.50 12.39 -10.09
N GLY A 98 -2.31 12.23 -11.13
CA GLY A 98 -1.95 11.44 -12.33
C GLY A 98 -1.94 9.93 -12.10
N ILE A 99 -2.47 9.46 -10.97
CA ILE A 99 -2.58 8.04 -10.63
C ILE A 99 -3.77 7.45 -11.39
N LYS A 100 -3.60 6.25 -11.93
CA LYS A 100 -4.70 5.52 -12.56
C LYS A 100 -5.69 5.04 -11.52
N GLU A 101 -6.97 5.32 -11.73
CA GLU A 101 -8.08 4.95 -10.85
C GLU A 101 -9.12 4.11 -11.60
N PRO A 102 -9.80 3.16 -10.94
CA PRO A 102 -10.82 2.34 -11.59
C PRO A 102 -12.07 3.15 -11.91
N ASP A 103 -12.56 3.04 -13.14
CA ASP A 103 -13.87 3.59 -13.54
C ASP A 103 -14.98 2.57 -13.21
N SER A 104 -15.14 2.33 -11.93
CA SER A 104 -16.14 1.43 -11.35
C SER A 104 -17.12 2.20 -10.48
N LYS A 105 -18.32 1.65 -10.30
CA LYS A 105 -19.33 2.16 -9.37
C LYS A 105 -19.44 1.32 -8.11
N ASP A 106 -18.81 0.14 -8.10
CA ASP A 106 -18.84 -0.77 -6.95
C ASP A 106 -17.84 -0.28 -5.91
N VAL A 107 -18.37 0.26 -4.82
CA VAL A 107 -17.57 0.74 -3.67
C VAL A 107 -17.50 -0.36 -2.62
N LEU A 108 -16.32 -0.57 -2.10
CA LEU A 108 -16.06 -1.53 -1.01
C LEU A 108 -16.80 -1.09 0.26
N VAL A 109 -17.49 -2.02 0.89
CA VAL A 109 -17.94 -1.92 2.28
C VAL A 109 -17.00 -2.80 3.10
N PRO A 110 -15.94 -2.20 3.71
CA PRO A 110 -14.87 -2.99 4.31
C PRO A 110 -15.29 -3.58 5.66
N ASP A 111 -14.78 -4.77 5.94
CA ASP A 111 -14.99 -5.51 7.18
C ASP A 111 -13.69 -6.18 7.66
N ASP A 112 -13.79 -7.14 8.57
CA ASP A 112 -12.68 -7.92 9.12
C ASP A 112 -12.09 -8.96 8.14
N ASN A 113 -12.68 -9.13 6.94
CA ASN A 113 -12.11 -9.92 5.85
C ASN A 113 -11.41 -9.04 4.79
N THR A 114 -11.23 -7.76 5.09
CA THR A 114 -10.58 -6.79 4.19
C THR A 114 -9.13 -6.59 4.60
N LEU A 115 -8.21 -6.84 3.65
CA LEU A 115 -6.80 -6.52 3.78
C LEU A 115 -6.43 -5.32 2.91
N ILE A 116 -5.84 -4.30 3.51
CA ILE A 116 -5.36 -3.10 2.82
C ILE A 116 -3.83 -3.12 2.76
N ILE A 117 -3.30 -3.13 1.54
CA ILE A 117 -1.87 -2.94 1.31
C ILE A 117 -1.57 -1.45 1.29
N MET A 118 -0.82 -0.99 2.28
CA MET A 118 -0.55 0.43 2.50
C MET A 118 0.74 0.89 1.81
N PRO A 119 0.69 1.94 0.98
CA PRO A 119 1.89 2.59 0.48
C PRO A 119 2.49 3.52 1.54
N GLY A 120 3.77 3.83 1.39
CA GLY A 120 4.44 4.84 2.20
C GLY A 120 5.80 5.23 1.62
N ALA A 121 6.28 6.38 2.03
CA ALA A 121 7.61 6.85 1.66
C ALA A 121 8.68 6.33 2.63
N VAL A 122 8.40 6.34 3.94
CA VAL A 122 9.33 5.93 5.00
C VAL A 122 8.56 5.19 6.08
N PHE A 123 9.21 4.21 6.67
CA PHE A 123 8.69 3.42 7.78
C PHE A 123 9.71 3.29 8.90
N SER A 124 9.27 2.91 10.08
CA SER A 124 10.17 2.60 11.20
C SER A 124 9.98 1.18 11.72
N GLU A 125 10.94 0.72 12.51
CA GLU A 125 10.89 -0.62 13.12
C GLU A 125 9.71 -0.79 14.09
N ASP A 126 9.19 0.31 14.65
CA ASP A 126 7.95 0.31 15.45
C ASP A 126 6.68 0.60 14.60
N ARG A 127 6.79 0.44 13.28
CA ARG A 127 5.73 0.54 12.27
C ARG A 127 5.10 1.91 12.12
N LYS A 128 5.76 2.98 12.52
CA LYS A 128 5.34 4.33 12.12
C LYS A 128 5.49 4.49 10.61
N ARG A 129 4.72 5.39 10.01
CA ARG A 129 4.70 5.61 8.58
C ARG A 129 4.70 7.10 8.23
N ILE A 130 5.56 7.49 7.30
CA ILE A 130 5.48 8.78 6.61
C ILE A 130 4.92 8.52 5.21
N GLY A 131 3.73 9.02 4.95
CA GLY A 131 3.12 8.99 3.62
C GLY A 131 3.51 10.19 2.76
N TYR A 132 2.74 10.43 1.70
CA TYR A 132 2.99 11.53 0.73
C TYR A 132 2.35 12.87 1.12
N GLY A 133 1.69 12.94 2.28
CA GLY A 133 1.14 14.18 2.84
C GLY A 133 -0.37 14.38 2.64
N GLY A 134 -1.07 13.53 1.90
CA GLY A 134 -2.53 13.64 1.69
C GLY A 134 -3.37 13.09 2.85
N GLY A 135 -2.81 12.20 3.69
CA GLY A 135 -3.50 11.58 4.82
C GLY A 135 -4.69 10.70 4.43
N TYR A 136 -4.77 10.25 3.18
CA TYR A 136 -5.92 9.49 2.68
C TYR A 136 -6.10 8.15 3.39
N TYR A 137 -5.03 7.40 3.58
CA TYR A 137 -5.06 6.10 4.27
C TYR A 137 -5.40 6.25 5.75
N ASP A 138 -4.82 7.23 6.44
CA ASP A 138 -5.10 7.48 7.85
C ASP A 138 -6.58 7.85 8.06
N LYS A 139 -7.12 8.72 7.22
CA LYS A 139 -8.55 9.10 7.24
C LYS A 139 -9.47 7.92 6.93
N TYR A 140 -9.10 7.08 5.95
CA TYR A 140 -9.89 5.92 5.58
C TYR A 140 -9.92 4.88 6.70
N LEU A 141 -8.75 4.51 7.22
CA LEU A 141 -8.61 3.53 8.29
C LEU A 141 -9.23 3.99 9.61
N ALA A 142 -9.18 5.28 9.93
CA ALA A 142 -9.88 5.83 11.09
C ALA A 142 -11.41 5.61 11.03
N LYS A 143 -11.99 5.58 9.82
CA LYS A 143 -13.41 5.27 9.61
C LYS A 143 -13.69 3.76 9.58
N HIS A 144 -12.69 2.95 9.26
CA HIS A 144 -12.82 1.50 9.02
C HIS A 144 -11.81 0.69 9.86
N PRO A 145 -11.90 0.75 11.21
CA PRO A 145 -10.88 0.18 12.11
C PRO A 145 -10.87 -1.37 12.15
N LYS A 146 -11.80 -2.02 11.45
CA LYS A 146 -11.85 -3.49 11.36
C LYS A 146 -10.99 -4.07 10.25
N CYS A 147 -10.55 -3.22 9.30
CA CYS A 147 -9.68 -3.68 8.23
C CYS A 147 -8.32 -4.07 8.75
N HIS A 148 -7.78 -5.14 8.17
CA HIS A 148 -6.39 -5.51 8.36
C HIS A 148 -5.46 -4.72 7.44
N THR A 149 -4.22 -4.52 7.86
CA THR A 149 -3.28 -3.68 7.15
C THR A 149 -1.89 -4.30 7.07
N VAL A 150 -1.35 -4.34 5.86
CA VAL A 150 0.05 -4.69 5.60
C VAL A 150 0.69 -3.57 4.79
N ALA A 151 1.82 -3.05 5.23
CA ALA A 151 2.63 -2.17 4.41
C ALA A 151 3.71 -2.96 3.69
N VAL A 152 4.04 -2.55 2.47
CA VAL A 152 5.16 -3.10 1.72
C VAL A 152 6.12 -1.99 1.34
N CYS A 153 7.40 -2.23 1.49
CA CYS A 153 8.44 -1.26 1.16
C CYS A 153 9.79 -1.96 0.96
N TYR A 154 10.74 -1.27 0.36
CA TYR A 154 12.13 -1.73 0.33
C TYR A 154 12.79 -1.51 1.69
N GLU A 155 13.75 -2.35 2.07
CA GLU A 155 14.46 -2.21 3.35
C GLU A 155 15.11 -0.83 3.52
N LEU A 156 15.57 -0.21 2.43
CA LEU A 156 16.11 1.16 2.43
C LEU A 156 15.13 2.24 2.93
N GLN A 157 13.83 1.91 3.03
CA GLN A 157 12.78 2.82 3.55
C GLN A 157 12.56 2.63 5.05
N ILE A 158 13.24 1.67 5.70
CA ILE A 158 13.12 1.39 7.13
C ILE A 158 14.16 2.20 7.92
N PHE A 159 13.69 2.87 8.94
CA PHE A 159 14.50 3.66 9.88
C PHE A 159 14.27 3.16 11.32
N PRO A 160 15.24 3.32 12.23
CA PRO A 160 15.04 2.95 13.63
C PRO A 160 13.86 3.68 14.27
N ASP A 161 13.73 4.98 13.99
CA ASP A 161 12.61 5.81 14.44
C ASP A 161 12.34 6.97 13.47
N ILE A 162 11.07 7.38 13.38
CA ILE A 162 10.62 8.52 12.58
C ILE A 162 9.55 9.32 13.33
N PRO A 163 9.44 10.64 13.07
CA PRO A 163 8.38 11.45 13.66
C PRO A 163 6.99 10.96 13.23
N SER A 164 6.09 10.85 14.19
CA SER A 164 4.70 10.41 14.00
C SER A 164 3.75 11.32 14.76
N GLU A 165 2.55 11.49 14.24
CA GLU A 165 1.45 12.20 14.90
C GLU A 165 0.47 11.17 15.50
N GLU A 166 -0.36 11.62 16.44
CA GLU A 166 -1.32 10.75 17.13
C GLU A 166 -2.36 10.11 16.17
N TYR A 167 -2.66 10.79 15.08
CA TYR A 167 -3.61 10.34 14.06
C TYR A 167 -2.98 9.50 12.93
N ASP A 168 -1.66 9.32 12.91
CA ASP A 168 -0.98 8.45 11.96
C ASP A 168 -1.24 6.98 12.32
N ILE A 169 -1.86 6.24 11.41
CA ILE A 169 -2.20 4.83 11.63
C ILE A 169 -1.03 3.95 11.20
N LYS A 170 -0.58 3.11 12.14
CA LYS A 170 0.47 2.12 11.89
C LYS A 170 -0.10 0.89 11.19
N PRO A 171 0.57 0.33 10.17
CA PRO A 171 0.20 -0.99 9.66
C PRO A 171 0.42 -2.07 10.73
N GLU A 172 -0.35 -3.16 10.63
CA GLU A 172 -0.18 -4.32 11.51
C GLU A 172 1.13 -5.05 11.23
N ILE A 173 1.52 -5.11 9.94
CA ILE A 173 2.72 -5.78 9.47
C ILE A 173 3.40 -4.90 8.43
N ILE A 174 4.73 -4.92 8.40
CA ILE A 174 5.53 -4.38 7.27
C ILE A 174 6.32 -5.53 6.66
N VAL A 175 6.30 -5.65 5.35
CA VAL A 175 7.08 -6.64 4.59
C VAL A 175 8.09 -5.91 3.73
N THR A 176 9.36 -6.30 3.88
CA THR A 176 10.49 -5.86 3.04
C THR A 176 11.13 -7.07 2.36
N GLU A 177 12.10 -6.85 1.48
CA GLU A 177 12.89 -7.94 0.88
C GLU A 177 13.79 -8.66 1.88
N GLU A 178 14.02 -8.11 3.07
CA GLU A 178 14.92 -8.67 4.08
C GLU A 178 14.18 -9.28 5.26
N ARG A 179 13.00 -8.75 5.62
CA ARG A 179 12.30 -9.16 6.85
C ARG A 179 10.82 -8.78 6.89
N ILE A 180 10.12 -9.43 7.82
CA ILE A 180 8.74 -9.11 8.20
C ILE A 180 8.79 -8.46 9.59
N ILE A 181 8.17 -7.30 9.75
CA ILE A 181 8.10 -6.53 10.99
C ILE A 181 6.66 -6.57 11.50
N ASN A 182 6.46 -7.16 12.71
CA ASN A 182 5.16 -7.36 13.37
C ASN A 182 5.02 -6.45 14.60
#